data_af12fcb043368d6eb475a6b08df43e46
#
_entry.id   af12fcb043368d6eb475a6b08df43e46
#
_cell.length_a   1.000
_cell.length_b   1.000
_cell.length_c   1.000
_cell.angle_alpha   90.00
_cell.angle_beta   90.00
_cell.angle_gamma   90.00
#
_symmetry.space_group_name_H-M   'P 1'
#
loop_
_entity.id
_entity.type
_entity.pdbx_description
1 polymer ?
#
loop_
_entity_poly.entity_id
_entity_poly.type
_entity_poly.pdbx_seq_one_letter_code
_entity_poly.pdbx_strand_id
1 'polypeptide(L)'
;MLFRSTKEPGANGEPLYLDVKDCFYGAENAPVIVGGRYGLGSKDTTPAQILSVFENLAMPMPKNHFTIGIVDDVTFTSLPQKEEIALGGEGMFEAKFYGLGADGTVGANKNSVKIIGDNTDKHCQAYFSYDSKKSGGFTCSHLRFGDTPIRSTYLVNTPNFVACHVQAYLHMYDVTRGLRKNGSFLLNTIWEGDELAKNLPNKVKKYFAQNNISVYYINATQIALEIGLGNRTNTILQSAFFRITGVIPVEQAVEQMKKFIVKSYGKKGEDVVNKNYAAVDRGGEYKQLTVDPAWANLPDDAKVENNDPAFINEVVRPINAQDGDLLPVSAFKGIEDGTWYQGTAKYEKRGVAAFVPEWNPENCIQCNKCAYVCPHASIRPFVLDAEEQKGAQFEQLKAVGKVFDGMTFRIQVDVLDCLGCGNCADICPGNPKKGGKALTMKHLESQLAEAANWEYCANNVKTKQHLVDIKSNVKNSQFATPLFEFSGACSGCGETQIGRAHV
;
A
#
# COMPACT_ATOMS: atom_id res chain seq x y z
N MET A 1 -30.28 3.57 -3.39
CA MET A 1 -29.73 3.39 -4.73
C MET A 1 -28.98 4.65 -5.12
N LEU A 2 -27.66 4.60 -5.18
CA LEU A 2 -26.86 5.73 -5.64
C LEU A 2 -26.97 5.76 -7.16
N PHE A 3 -27.81 6.62 -7.68
CA PHE A 3 -27.80 6.92 -9.10
C PHE A 3 -26.56 7.78 -9.39
N ARG A 4 -25.55 7.17 -9.98
CA ARG A 4 -24.51 7.91 -10.66
C ARG A 4 -25.09 8.39 -11.97
N SER A 5 -25.72 9.54 -11.94
CA SER A 5 -26.17 10.16 -13.18
C SER A 5 -24.99 10.88 -13.82
N THR A 6 -24.51 10.34 -14.90
CA THR A 6 -23.54 11.00 -15.75
C THR A 6 -24.27 11.68 -16.90
N LYS A 7 -23.76 12.82 -17.32
CA LYS A 7 -24.27 13.51 -18.48
C LYS A 7 -23.97 12.70 -19.74
N GLU A 8 -25.00 12.44 -20.53
CA GLU A 8 -24.86 11.89 -21.88
C GLU A 8 -24.08 12.87 -22.78
N PRO A 9 -23.25 12.39 -23.71
CA PRO A 9 -22.62 13.25 -24.71
C PRO A 9 -23.66 14.10 -25.43
N GLY A 10 -23.45 15.43 -25.43
CA GLY A 10 -24.38 16.37 -26.06
C GLY A 10 -25.61 16.77 -25.25
N ALA A 11 -25.88 16.16 -24.11
CA ALA A 11 -26.96 16.57 -23.21
C ALA A 11 -26.71 17.96 -22.59
N ASN A 12 -27.78 18.70 -22.31
CA ASN A 12 -27.73 20.05 -21.73
C ASN A 12 -27.41 20.04 -20.22
N GLY A 13 -27.38 18.87 -19.56
CA GLY A 13 -27.10 18.71 -18.16
C GLY A 13 -27.24 17.25 -17.73
N GLU A 14 -26.95 16.98 -16.47
CA GLU A 14 -27.15 15.69 -15.83
C GLU A 14 -28.65 15.40 -15.69
N PRO A 15 -29.10 14.12 -15.71
CA PRO A 15 -30.51 13.76 -15.69
C PRO A 15 -31.29 14.43 -14.56
N LEU A 16 -30.84 14.32 -13.30
CA LEU A 16 -31.52 14.93 -12.16
C LEU A 16 -31.63 16.45 -12.29
N TYR A 17 -30.58 17.12 -12.80
CA TYR A 17 -30.62 18.57 -13.05
C TYR A 17 -31.71 18.94 -14.05
N LEU A 18 -31.83 18.17 -15.13
CA LEU A 18 -32.85 18.39 -16.16
C LEU A 18 -34.25 18.14 -15.63
N ASP A 19 -34.47 17.05 -14.89
CA ASP A 19 -35.77 16.70 -14.28
C ASP A 19 -36.22 17.78 -13.30
N VAL A 20 -35.32 18.26 -12.43
CA VAL A 20 -35.63 19.34 -11.49
C VAL A 20 -35.96 20.63 -12.23
N LYS A 21 -35.23 20.98 -13.28
CA LYS A 21 -35.56 22.17 -14.09
C LYS A 21 -36.92 22.05 -14.75
N ASP A 22 -37.27 20.89 -15.26
CA ASP A 22 -38.56 20.63 -15.87
C ASP A 22 -39.71 20.80 -14.88
N CYS A 23 -39.54 20.32 -13.64
CA CYS A 23 -40.52 20.52 -12.57
C CYS A 23 -40.85 22.00 -12.25
N PHE A 24 -39.90 22.91 -12.52
CA PHE A 24 -40.07 24.34 -12.29
C PHE A 24 -40.32 25.14 -13.58
N TYR A 25 -40.48 24.47 -14.72
CA TYR A 25 -40.75 25.11 -15.95
C TYR A 25 -42.11 25.86 -15.91
N GLY A 26 -42.10 27.17 -16.15
CA GLY A 26 -43.30 27.99 -16.07
C GLY A 26 -43.79 28.38 -14.68
N ALA A 27 -43.08 27.99 -13.61
CA ALA A 27 -43.43 28.44 -12.27
C ALA A 27 -43.05 29.90 -12.04
N GLU A 28 -43.98 30.70 -11.50
CA GLU A 28 -43.79 32.17 -11.30
C GLU A 28 -42.61 32.49 -10.33
N ASN A 29 -42.35 31.62 -9.35
CA ASN A 29 -41.31 31.78 -8.36
C ASN A 29 -40.28 30.65 -8.42
N ALA A 30 -39.83 30.25 -9.60
CA ALA A 30 -38.82 29.23 -9.78
C ALA A 30 -37.49 29.62 -9.09
N PRO A 31 -36.89 28.79 -8.28
CA PRO A 31 -35.57 29.05 -7.71
C PRO A 31 -34.50 29.01 -8.80
N VAL A 32 -33.34 29.61 -8.51
CA VAL A 32 -32.14 29.38 -9.34
C VAL A 32 -31.68 27.95 -9.17
N ILE A 33 -31.73 27.16 -10.24
CA ILE A 33 -31.33 25.76 -10.22
C ILE A 33 -29.93 25.62 -10.81
N VAL A 34 -29.02 25.05 -10.05
CA VAL A 34 -27.60 24.88 -10.39
C VAL A 34 -27.26 23.39 -10.41
N GLY A 35 -26.69 22.94 -11.49
CA GLY A 35 -26.21 21.57 -11.64
C GLY A 35 -24.75 21.41 -11.26
N GLY A 36 -24.40 20.24 -10.76
CA GLY A 36 -23.01 19.91 -10.41
C GLY A 36 -22.74 18.41 -10.47
N ARG A 37 -21.48 18.05 -10.62
CA ARG A 37 -20.99 16.67 -10.68
C ARG A 37 -20.09 16.36 -9.51
N TYR A 38 -20.30 15.18 -8.91
CA TYR A 38 -19.54 14.66 -7.77
C TYR A 38 -19.33 13.15 -7.92
N GLY A 39 -18.44 12.58 -7.12
CA GLY A 39 -18.17 11.14 -7.12
C GLY A 39 -17.58 10.63 -8.44
N LEU A 40 -16.98 11.51 -9.25
CA LEU A 40 -16.34 11.16 -10.50
C LEU A 40 -15.20 10.16 -10.25
N GLY A 41 -15.09 9.12 -11.09
CA GLY A 41 -14.10 8.07 -10.88
C GLY A 41 -14.27 7.26 -9.59
N SER A 42 -15.49 7.22 -9.02
CA SER A 42 -15.81 6.56 -7.74
C SER A 42 -15.14 7.20 -6.51
N LYS A 43 -14.73 8.47 -6.64
CA LYS A 43 -14.16 9.22 -5.52
C LYS A 43 -15.16 9.43 -4.39
N ASP A 44 -14.64 9.49 -3.18
CA ASP A 44 -15.41 9.88 -2.01
C ASP A 44 -15.85 11.34 -2.13
N THR A 45 -16.98 11.66 -1.51
CA THR A 45 -17.47 13.05 -1.43
C THR A 45 -17.43 13.50 0.02
N THR A 46 -16.55 14.44 0.33
CA THR A 46 -16.25 14.85 1.69
C THR A 46 -17.13 16.01 2.17
N PRO A 47 -17.27 16.23 3.49
CA PRO A 47 -17.95 17.39 4.04
C PRO A 47 -17.39 18.72 3.53
N ALA A 48 -16.07 18.82 3.36
CA ALA A 48 -15.40 20.00 2.83
C ALA A 48 -15.84 20.32 1.39
N GLN A 49 -16.00 19.29 0.56
CA GLN A 49 -16.53 19.45 -0.81
C GLN A 49 -17.99 19.90 -0.81
N ILE A 50 -18.81 19.39 0.08
CA ILE A 50 -20.22 19.82 0.22
C ILE A 50 -20.28 21.29 0.71
N LEU A 51 -19.40 21.71 1.62
CA LEU A 51 -19.30 23.12 2.02
C LEU A 51 -19.01 24.02 0.81
N SER A 52 -18.09 23.62 -0.07
CA SER A 52 -17.81 24.37 -1.31
C SER A 52 -19.04 24.54 -2.20
N VAL A 53 -19.94 23.52 -2.23
CA VAL A 53 -21.22 23.63 -2.96
C VAL A 53 -22.13 24.67 -2.32
N PHE A 54 -22.28 24.66 -0.99
CA PHE A 54 -23.10 25.67 -0.31
C PHE A 54 -22.56 27.09 -0.50
N GLU A 55 -21.23 27.26 -0.44
CA GLU A 55 -20.61 28.56 -0.72
C GLU A 55 -20.84 29.02 -2.16
N ASN A 56 -20.74 28.11 -3.13
CA ASN A 56 -21.08 28.42 -4.52
C ASN A 56 -22.54 28.89 -4.66
N LEU A 57 -23.47 28.21 -4.00
CA LEU A 57 -24.90 28.56 -4.04
C LEU A 57 -25.20 29.89 -3.36
N ALA A 58 -24.37 30.33 -2.41
CA ALA A 58 -24.51 31.64 -1.75
C ALA A 58 -23.98 32.82 -2.60
N MET A 59 -23.31 32.56 -3.73
CA MET A 59 -22.80 33.61 -4.60
C MET A 59 -23.91 34.27 -5.41
N PRO A 60 -23.80 35.57 -5.74
CA PRO A 60 -24.78 36.26 -6.58
C PRO A 60 -24.97 35.61 -7.98
N MET A 61 -23.89 35.01 -8.51
CA MET A 61 -23.90 34.21 -9.74
C MET A 61 -23.18 32.89 -9.47
N PRO A 62 -23.92 31.86 -9.01
CA PRO A 62 -23.32 30.59 -8.74
C PRO A 62 -22.85 29.89 -10.02
N LYS A 63 -21.69 29.26 -9.96
CA LYS A 63 -21.17 28.44 -11.08
C LYS A 63 -22.12 27.28 -11.32
N ASN A 64 -22.65 27.18 -12.54
CA ASN A 64 -23.48 26.06 -12.97
C ASN A 64 -22.63 25.01 -13.69
N HIS A 65 -23.07 23.76 -13.68
CA HIS A 65 -22.32 22.60 -14.21
C HIS A 65 -20.92 22.45 -13.58
N PHE A 66 -20.83 22.79 -12.29
CA PHE A 66 -19.59 22.68 -11.55
C PHE A 66 -19.18 21.21 -11.32
N THR A 67 -17.92 21.00 -10.97
CA THR A 67 -17.38 19.74 -10.49
C THR A 67 -16.76 19.90 -9.10
N ILE A 68 -16.83 18.85 -8.28
CA ILE A 68 -16.09 18.72 -7.02
C ILE A 68 -15.29 17.41 -7.02
N GLY A 69 -14.20 17.37 -6.25
CA GLY A 69 -13.34 16.19 -6.12
C GLY A 69 -12.36 15.98 -7.26
N ILE A 70 -12.26 16.90 -8.20
CA ILE A 70 -11.25 16.93 -9.28
C ILE A 70 -10.69 18.35 -9.46
N VAL A 71 -9.53 18.44 -10.11
CA VAL A 71 -8.88 19.70 -10.50
C VAL A 71 -9.05 19.86 -12.00
N ASP A 72 -10.09 20.58 -12.42
CA ASP A 72 -10.37 20.83 -13.83
C ASP A 72 -9.71 22.14 -14.30
N ASP A 73 -8.56 22.00 -14.91
CA ASP A 73 -7.76 23.07 -15.49
C ASP A 73 -7.98 23.23 -17.02
N VAL A 74 -8.93 22.47 -17.58
CA VAL A 74 -9.27 22.50 -19.02
C VAL A 74 -10.54 23.31 -19.26
N THR A 75 -11.63 23.01 -18.53
CA THR A 75 -12.90 23.72 -18.66
C THR A 75 -13.23 24.57 -17.43
N PHE A 76 -12.39 24.55 -16.41
CA PHE A 76 -12.47 25.39 -15.19
C PHE A 76 -13.81 25.25 -14.45
N THR A 77 -14.39 24.05 -14.45
CA THR A 77 -15.67 23.79 -13.79
C THR A 77 -15.53 23.49 -12.30
N SER A 78 -14.34 23.13 -11.81
CA SER A 78 -14.13 22.76 -10.42
C SER A 78 -14.41 23.92 -9.45
N LEU A 79 -15.06 23.58 -8.32
CA LEU A 79 -15.13 24.46 -7.16
C LEU A 79 -13.83 24.39 -6.36
N PRO A 80 -13.49 25.43 -5.61
CA PRO A 80 -12.30 25.43 -4.75
C PRO A 80 -12.30 24.26 -3.77
N GLN A 81 -11.15 23.58 -3.63
CA GLN A 81 -10.96 22.57 -2.59
C GLN A 81 -10.77 23.24 -1.23
N LYS A 82 -11.35 22.65 -0.19
CA LYS A 82 -11.28 23.11 1.19
C LYS A 82 -10.50 22.11 2.03
N GLU A 83 -9.97 22.58 3.16
CA GLU A 83 -9.44 21.70 4.19
C GLU A 83 -10.56 20.82 4.76
N GLU A 84 -10.21 19.57 5.08
CA GLU A 84 -11.18 18.62 5.61
C GLU A 84 -11.73 19.04 6.97
N ILE A 85 -13.01 18.79 7.17
CA ILE A 85 -13.76 19.22 8.35
C ILE A 85 -14.06 18.02 9.23
N ALA A 86 -13.74 18.15 10.52
CA ALA A 86 -14.14 17.17 11.51
C ALA A 86 -15.61 17.38 11.91
N LEU A 87 -16.52 16.56 11.38
CA LEU A 87 -17.94 16.59 11.73
C LEU A 87 -18.33 15.61 12.85
N GLY A 88 -17.39 14.79 13.32
CA GLY A 88 -17.62 13.91 14.48
C GLY A 88 -17.93 14.75 15.70
N GLY A 89 -19.13 14.59 16.30
CA GLY A 89 -19.51 15.22 17.54
C GLY A 89 -18.63 14.79 18.73
N GLU A 90 -18.89 15.37 19.89
CA GLU A 90 -18.26 14.95 21.15
C GLU A 90 -18.47 13.44 21.37
N GLY A 91 -17.43 12.72 21.78
CA GLY A 91 -17.47 11.25 21.94
C GLY A 91 -17.25 10.43 20.66
N MET A 92 -17.05 11.06 19.50
CA MET A 92 -16.70 10.33 18.28
C MET A 92 -15.18 10.09 18.19
N PHE A 93 -14.79 8.83 18.07
CA PHE A 93 -13.41 8.42 17.86
C PHE A 93 -13.27 7.87 16.43
N GLU A 94 -12.32 8.41 15.67
CA GLU A 94 -12.05 8.04 14.29
C GLU A 94 -10.62 7.51 14.15
N ALA A 95 -10.46 6.39 13.45
CA ALA A 95 -9.17 5.73 13.26
C ALA A 95 -8.93 5.30 11.82
N LYS A 96 -7.67 5.37 11.38
CA LYS A 96 -7.20 4.82 10.10
C LYS A 96 -6.09 3.80 10.33
N PHE A 97 -6.11 2.73 9.56
CA PHE A 97 -5.09 1.69 9.63
C PHE A 97 -4.57 1.39 8.22
N TYR A 98 -3.32 1.70 8.01
CA TYR A 98 -2.60 1.40 6.77
C TYR A 98 -1.95 0.02 6.88
N GLY A 99 -2.34 -0.89 6.01
CA GLY A 99 -1.86 -2.28 6.00
C GLY A 99 -1.53 -2.77 4.60
N LEU A 100 -0.94 -3.95 4.56
CA LEU A 100 -0.59 -4.64 3.32
C LEU A 100 -1.64 -5.70 2.99
N GLY A 101 -1.96 -5.85 1.73
CA GLY A 101 -2.85 -6.92 1.26
C GLY A 101 -2.36 -8.29 1.73
N ALA A 102 -3.23 -9.05 2.38
CA ALA A 102 -2.99 -10.35 2.99
C ALA A 102 -2.17 -10.36 4.30
N ASP A 103 -1.86 -9.21 4.91
CA ASP A 103 -1.18 -9.14 6.22
C ASP A 103 -2.09 -9.43 7.43
N GLY A 104 -3.40 -9.48 7.20
CA GLY A 104 -4.41 -9.72 8.24
C GLY A 104 -4.96 -8.45 8.92
N THR A 105 -4.48 -7.25 8.57
CA THR A 105 -4.93 -5.97 9.13
C THR A 105 -6.45 -5.79 9.02
N VAL A 106 -7.02 -6.02 7.84
CA VAL A 106 -8.47 -5.89 7.62
C VAL A 106 -9.27 -6.85 8.51
N GLY A 107 -8.79 -8.10 8.66
CA GLY A 107 -9.41 -9.09 9.54
C GLY A 107 -9.38 -8.67 11.02
N ALA A 108 -8.24 -8.15 11.49
CA ALA A 108 -8.08 -7.63 12.85
C ALA A 108 -9.01 -6.43 13.09
N ASN A 109 -9.12 -5.51 12.13
CA ASN A 109 -9.99 -4.34 12.26
C ASN A 109 -11.48 -4.70 12.24
N LYS A 110 -11.91 -5.66 11.41
CA LYS A 110 -13.27 -6.23 11.50
C LYS A 110 -13.56 -6.83 12.88
N ASN A 111 -12.57 -7.51 13.45
CA ASN A 111 -12.67 -8.04 14.80
C ASN A 111 -12.73 -6.93 15.85
N SER A 112 -11.93 -5.88 15.75
CA SER A 112 -11.95 -4.73 16.67
C SER A 112 -13.32 -4.06 16.69
N VAL A 113 -13.92 -3.80 15.52
CA VAL A 113 -15.28 -3.25 15.40
C VAL A 113 -16.29 -4.13 16.10
N LYS A 114 -16.18 -5.46 15.93
CA LYS A 114 -17.08 -6.41 16.56
C LYS A 114 -16.87 -6.47 18.08
N ILE A 115 -15.64 -6.48 18.57
CA ILE A 115 -15.35 -6.45 20.00
C ILE A 115 -15.97 -5.20 20.65
N ILE A 116 -15.79 -4.02 20.05
CA ILE A 116 -16.34 -2.78 20.58
C ILE A 116 -17.87 -2.79 20.52
N GLY A 117 -18.47 -3.13 19.38
CA GLY A 117 -19.91 -3.13 19.19
C GLY A 117 -20.66 -4.17 20.04
N ASP A 118 -20.08 -5.37 20.22
CA ASP A 118 -20.73 -6.44 21.00
C ASP A 118 -20.57 -6.23 22.54
N ASN A 119 -19.65 -5.36 22.99
CA ASN A 119 -19.32 -5.22 24.42
C ASN A 119 -19.48 -3.79 24.96
N THR A 120 -20.02 -2.87 24.18
CA THR A 120 -20.30 -1.49 24.59
C THR A 120 -21.58 -1.00 23.92
N ASP A 121 -22.13 0.11 24.42
CA ASP A 121 -23.25 0.81 23.78
C ASP A 121 -22.83 1.72 22.62
N LYS A 122 -21.55 1.65 22.18
CA LYS A 122 -21.04 2.49 21.10
C LYS A 122 -21.57 2.07 19.74
N HIS A 123 -21.95 3.06 18.97
CA HIS A 123 -22.20 2.88 17.54
C HIS A 123 -20.86 2.70 16.82
N CYS A 124 -20.81 1.73 15.90
CA CYS A 124 -19.60 1.37 15.17
C CYS A 124 -19.82 1.46 13.66
N GLN A 125 -18.85 1.99 12.95
CA GLN A 125 -18.83 1.99 11.48
C GLN A 125 -17.44 1.60 11.01
N ALA A 126 -17.36 0.81 9.94
CA ALA A 126 -16.12 0.46 9.29
C ALA A 126 -16.24 0.49 7.77
N TYR A 127 -15.22 0.97 7.10
CA TYR A 127 -15.04 0.85 5.67
C TYR A 127 -13.60 0.43 5.37
N PHE A 128 -13.42 -0.39 4.32
CA PHE A 128 -12.13 -0.95 3.95
C PHE A 128 -11.84 -0.60 2.50
N SER A 129 -10.81 0.21 2.29
CA SER A 129 -10.30 0.57 0.97
C SER A 129 -9.18 -0.38 0.56
N TYR A 130 -9.17 -0.76 -0.70
CA TYR A 130 -8.15 -1.64 -1.29
C TYR A 130 -7.66 -1.02 -2.60
N ASP A 131 -6.40 -1.24 -2.94
CA ASP A 131 -5.98 -1.05 -4.31
C ASP A 131 -6.32 -2.28 -5.19
N SER A 132 -6.02 -2.22 -6.46
CA SER A 132 -6.26 -3.32 -7.40
C SER A 132 -5.35 -4.53 -7.19
N LYS A 133 -4.24 -4.38 -6.47
CA LYS A 133 -3.28 -5.44 -6.18
C LYS A 133 -3.77 -6.28 -5.00
N LYS A 134 -3.88 -7.59 -5.17
CA LYS A 134 -4.40 -8.49 -4.13
C LYS A 134 -3.34 -8.83 -3.08
N SER A 135 -2.14 -9.20 -3.51
CA SER A 135 -1.03 -9.54 -2.62
C SER A 135 -0.03 -8.40 -2.59
N GLY A 136 0.33 -7.95 -1.40
CA GLY A 136 1.24 -6.80 -1.23
C GLY A 136 0.65 -5.48 -1.73
N GLY A 137 -0.66 -5.38 -1.93
CA GLY A 137 -1.36 -4.16 -2.27
C GLY A 137 -1.63 -3.29 -1.06
N PHE A 138 -1.93 -2.02 -1.30
CA PHE A 138 -2.33 -1.08 -0.27
C PHE A 138 -3.71 -1.42 0.30
N THR A 139 -3.86 -1.35 1.63
CA THR A 139 -5.15 -1.37 2.29
C THR A 139 -5.26 -0.24 3.29
N CYS A 140 -6.43 0.39 3.37
CA CYS A 140 -6.73 1.36 4.41
C CYS A 140 -8.07 1.03 5.06
N SER A 141 -8.06 0.79 6.37
CA SER A 141 -9.28 0.60 7.15
C SER A 141 -9.67 1.91 7.81
N HIS A 142 -10.92 2.30 7.68
CA HIS A 142 -11.52 3.50 8.26
C HIS A 142 -12.54 3.07 9.30
N LEU A 143 -12.28 3.39 10.57
CA LEU A 143 -13.14 3.00 11.68
C LEU A 143 -13.68 4.23 12.40
N ARG A 144 -14.96 4.18 12.80
CA ARG A 144 -15.61 5.15 13.68
C ARG A 144 -16.29 4.46 14.82
N PHE A 145 -16.15 5.06 16.00
CA PHE A 145 -16.81 4.62 17.23
C PHE A 145 -17.38 5.85 17.91
N GLY A 146 -18.65 5.83 18.27
CA GLY A 146 -19.30 7.01 18.85
C GLY A 146 -20.44 6.64 19.82
N ASP A 147 -20.72 7.56 20.74
CA ASP A 147 -21.81 7.41 21.69
C ASP A 147 -23.18 7.78 21.09
N THR A 148 -23.18 8.33 19.89
CA THR A 148 -24.37 8.66 19.10
C THR A 148 -24.35 7.96 17.75
N PRO A 149 -25.53 7.78 17.09
CA PRO A 149 -25.61 7.15 15.77
C PRO A 149 -24.70 7.81 14.72
N ILE A 150 -23.87 7.02 14.06
CA ILE A 150 -22.94 7.46 13.02
C ILE A 150 -23.70 7.62 11.70
N ARG A 151 -23.77 8.85 11.19
CA ARG A 151 -24.44 9.18 9.93
C ARG A 151 -23.46 9.55 8.81
N SER A 152 -22.17 9.41 9.06
CA SER A 152 -21.10 9.73 8.10
C SER A 152 -21.09 8.70 6.97
N THR A 153 -21.32 9.14 5.74
CA THR A 153 -21.29 8.30 4.53
C THR A 153 -19.98 8.39 3.76
N TYR A 154 -19.02 9.14 4.28
CA TYR A 154 -17.70 9.42 3.72
C TYR A 154 -16.60 8.73 4.54
N LEU A 155 -15.42 8.58 3.94
CA LEU A 155 -14.26 7.97 4.59
C LEU A 155 -13.77 8.81 5.78
N VAL A 156 -12.97 8.21 6.66
CA VAL A 156 -12.32 8.96 7.75
C VAL A 156 -11.23 9.85 7.16
N ASN A 157 -11.41 11.16 7.21
CA ASN A 157 -10.46 12.15 6.71
C ASN A 157 -9.73 12.89 7.83
N THR A 158 -10.30 12.91 9.04
CA THR A 158 -9.74 13.58 10.21
C THR A 158 -9.61 12.61 11.41
N PRO A 159 -8.74 11.58 11.33
CA PRO A 159 -8.63 10.58 12.38
C PRO A 159 -8.04 11.13 13.69
N ASN A 160 -8.46 10.55 14.83
CA ASN A 160 -7.80 10.72 16.14
C ASN A 160 -6.58 9.81 16.27
N PHE A 161 -6.61 8.66 15.55
CA PHE A 161 -5.58 7.64 15.61
C PHE A 161 -5.25 7.13 14.21
N VAL A 162 -3.96 6.99 13.93
CA VAL A 162 -3.46 6.34 12.71
C VAL A 162 -2.49 5.22 13.11
N ALA A 163 -2.68 4.04 12.52
CA ALA A 163 -1.70 2.97 12.57
C ALA A 163 -1.11 2.71 11.19
N CYS A 164 0.22 2.68 11.10
CA CYS A 164 0.96 2.29 9.91
C CYS A 164 1.65 0.95 10.17
N HIS A 165 1.14 -0.11 9.56
CA HIS A 165 1.63 -1.47 9.78
C HIS A 165 2.83 -1.83 8.89
N VAL A 166 3.14 -0.99 7.90
CA VAL A 166 4.19 -1.21 6.90
C VAL A 166 5.17 -0.04 6.91
N GLN A 167 6.40 -0.28 7.35
CA GLN A 167 7.44 0.74 7.48
C GLN A 167 7.69 1.52 6.16
N ALA A 168 7.70 0.82 5.01
CA ALA A 168 7.90 1.43 3.70
C ALA A 168 6.85 2.50 3.36
N TYR A 169 5.65 2.43 3.93
CA TYR A 169 4.58 3.38 3.66
C TYR A 169 4.87 4.81 4.11
N LEU A 170 5.81 5.00 5.04
CA LEU A 170 6.29 6.32 5.44
C LEU A 170 6.88 7.13 4.27
N HIS A 171 7.44 6.44 3.27
CA HIS A 171 8.05 7.03 2.09
C HIS A 171 7.15 6.99 0.84
N MET A 172 6.11 6.13 0.86
CA MET A 172 5.24 5.91 -0.28
C MET A 172 3.97 6.75 -0.24
N TYR A 173 3.41 6.94 0.97
CA TYR A 173 2.10 7.56 1.16
C TYR A 173 2.16 8.66 2.21
N ASP A 174 1.20 9.58 2.14
CA ASP A 174 0.99 10.54 3.22
C ASP A 174 0.16 9.91 4.35
N VAL A 175 0.82 9.06 5.14
CA VAL A 175 0.17 8.33 6.24
C VAL A 175 -0.26 9.23 7.41
N THR A 176 0.20 10.50 7.43
CA THR A 176 -0.16 11.47 8.45
C THR A 176 -1.34 12.35 8.07
N ARG A 177 -1.78 12.28 6.80
CA ARG A 177 -2.83 13.16 6.26
C ARG A 177 -4.08 13.16 7.11
N GLY A 178 -4.44 14.35 7.58
CA GLY A 178 -5.65 14.61 8.35
C GLY A 178 -5.61 14.14 9.81
N LEU A 179 -4.52 13.53 10.29
CA LEU A 179 -4.40 13.16 11.71
C LEU A 179 -4.55 14.42 12.58
N ARG A 180 -5.56 14.41 13.47
CA ARG A 180 -5.91 15.58 14.29
C ARG A 180 -4.77 16.00 15.20
N LYS A 181 -4.71 17.29 15.48
CA LYS A 181 -3.84 17.81 16.54
C LYS A 181 -4.07 17.06 17.85
N ASN A 182 -2.99 16.73 18.56
CA ASN A 182 -2.98 15.89 19.76
C ASN A 182 -3.44 14.43 19.49
N GLY A 183 -3.47 13.99 18.26
CA GLY A 183 -3.76 12.60 17.89
C GLY A 183 -2.62 11.66 18.20
N SER A 184 -2.85 10.37 17.93
CA SER A 184 -1.86 9.30 18.16
C SER A 184 -1.50 8.59 16.88
N PHE A 185 -0.22 8.25 16.73
CA PHE A 185 0.32 7.50 15.59
C PHE A 185 1.04 6.25 16.09
N LEU A 186 0.71 5.08 15.53
CA LEU A 186 1.38 3.81 15.83
C LEU A 186 2.12 3.32 14.58
N LEU A 187 3.39 3.00 14.71
CA LEU A 187 4.22 2.45 13.64
C LEU A 187 4.70 1.04 13.96
N ASN A 188 4.52 0.10 13.03
CA ASN A 188 5.27 -1.16 13.03
C ASN A 188 6.59 -0.96 12.31
N THR A 189 7.70 -1.07 13.02
CA THR A 189 9.05 -0.81 12.49
C THR A 189 10.11 -1.62 13.23
N ILE A 190 11.22 -1.89 12.55
CA ILE A 190 12.42 -2.45 13.15
C ILE A 190 13.31 -1.39 13.79
N TRP A 191 13.13 -0.11 13.44
CA TRP A 191 13.93 1.00 13.97
C TRP A 191 13.50 1.33 15.39
N GLU A 192 14.48 1.64 16.24
CA GLU A 192 14.24 2.01 17.63
C GLU A 192 14.92 3.35 17.98
N GLY A 193 14.31 4.10 18.90
CA GLY A 193 14.90 5.29 19.51
C GLY A 193 15.46 6.29 18.48
N ASP A 194 16.76 6.57 18.58
CA ASP A 194 17.45 7.53 17.70
C ASP A 194 17.51 7.07 16.24
N GLU A 195 17.57 5.77 15.99
CA GLU A 195 17.54 5.21 14.65
C GLU A 195 16.17 5.49 13.99
N LEU A 196 15.08 5.29 14.72
CA LEU A 196 13.75 5.65 14.25
C LEU A 196 13.67 7.15 13.93
N ALA A 197 14.12 8.00 14.88
CA ALA A 197 14.14 9.44 14.70
C ALA A 197 14.95 9.87 13.45
N LYS A 198 16.06 9.20 13.16
CA LYS A 198 16.91 9.46 11.98
C LYS A 198 16.22 9.09 10.68
N ASN A 199 15.55 7.94 10.63
CA ASN A 199 14.99 7.35 9.40
C ASN A 199 13.58 7.85 9.05
N LEU A 200 12.88 8.52 9.98
CA LEU A 200 11.60 9.16 9.65
C LEU A 200 11.78 10.27 8.61
N PRO A 201 10.93 10.34 7.56
CA PRO A 201 10.94 11.46 6.61
C PRO A 201 10.71 12.80 7.30
N ASN A 202 11.35 13.86 6.80
CA ASN A 202 11.19 15.20 7.37
C ASN A 202 9.73 15.66 7.33
N LYS A 203 9.00 15.36 6.27
CA LYS A 203 7.56 15.65 6.17
C LYS A 203 6.78 15.06 7.36
N VAL A 204 7.07 13.82 7.73
CA VAL A 204 6.41 13.13 8.85
C VAL A 204 6.82 13.73 10.19
N LYS A 205 8.13 14.00 10.38
CA LYS A 205 8.65 14.67 11.58
C LYS A 205 8.00 16.03 11.79
N LYS A 206 7.95 16.87 10.75
CA LYS A 206 7.29 18.20 10.78
C LYS A 206 5.85 18.07 11.22
N TYR A 207 5.12 17.13 10.61
CA TYR A 207 3.70 16.93 10.95
C TYR A 207 3.52 16.57 12.43
N PHE A 208 4.34 15.64 12.94
CA PHE A 208 4.28 15.22 14.34
C PHE A 208 4.54 16.39 15.31
N ALA A 209 5.57 17.19 15.05
CA ALA A 209 5.92 18.33 15.91
C ALA A 209 4.88 19.46 15.82
N GLN A 210 4.43 19.83 14.62
CA GLN A 210 3.48 20.91 14.40
C GLN A 210 2.09 20.60 14.98
N ASN A 211 1.69 19.33 15.03
CA ASN A 211 0.38 18.89 15.48
C ASN A 211 0.39 18.23 16.87
N ASN A 212 1.52 18.25 17.59
CA ASN A 212 1.67 17.62 18.91
C ASN A 212 1.18 16.17 18.95
N ILE A 213 1.67 15.34 18.00
CA ILE A 213 1.26 13.94 17.85
C ILE A 213 1.99 13.06 18.88
N SER A 214 1.25 12.19 19.55
CA SER A 214 1.81 11.11 20.36
C SER A 214 2.24 9.96 19.46
N VAL A 215 3.53 9.73 19.35
CA VAL A 215 4.09 8.72 18.43
C VAL A 215 4.48 7.46 19.20
N TYR A 216 3.91 6.32 18.80
CA TYR A 216 4.20 5.00 19.34
C TYR A 216 4.81 4.11 18.26
N TYR A 217 5.68 3.18 18.64
CA TYR A 217 6.26 2.21 17.73
C TYR A 217 6.43 0.84 18.40
N ILE A 218 6.42 -0.20 17.58
CA ILE A 218 6.58 -1.58 18.01
C ILE A 218 7.22 -2.40 16.88
N ASN A 219 8.12 -3.31 17.20
CA ASN A 219 8.62 -4.29 16.24
C ASN A 219 7.75 -5.56 16.28
N ALA A 220 6.52 -5.45 15.78
CA ALA A 220 5.58 -6.56 15.76
C ALA A 220 6.05 -7.71 14.85
N THR A 221 6.90 -7.42 13.85
CA THR A 221 7.48 -8.44 12.96
C THR A 221 8.43 -9.35 13.74
N GLN A 222 9.33 -8.79 14.55
CA GLN A 222 10.24 -9.56 15.39
C GLN A 222 9.48 -10.36 16.45
N ILE A 223 8.51 -9.73 17.10
CA ILE A 223 7.65 -10.41 18.10
C ILE A 223 6.94 -11.62 17.46
N ALA A 224 6.37 -11.46 16.26
CA ALA A 224 5.68 -12.54 15.56
C ALA A 224 6.60 -13.72 15.23
N LEU A 225 7.86 -13.45 14.84
CA LEU A 225 8.88 -14.49 14.61
C LEU A 225 9.19 -15.26 15.90
N GLU A 226 9.46 -14.55 16.99
CA GLU A 226 9.83 -15.14 18.30
C GLU A 226 8.74 -16.07 18.86
N ILE A 227 7.46 -15.70 18.68
CA ILE A 227 6.33 -16.52 19.14
C ILE A 227 5.90 -17.58 18.12
N GLY A 228 6.58 -17.66 16.96
CA GLY A 228 6.30 -18.66 15.92
C GLY A 228 5.04 -18.41 15.11
N LEU A 229 4.65 -17.15 14.93
CA LEU A 229 3.57 -16.73 14.03
C LEU A 229 4.07 -16.32 12.62
N GLY A 230 5.38 -16.40 12.37
CA GLY A 230 6.00 -15.96 11.11
C GLY A 230 5.84 -14.44 10.92
N ASN A 231 5.24 -14.03 9.80
CA ASN A 231 5.03 -12.62 9.46
C ASN A 231 3.64 -12.07 9.89
N ARG A 232 2.90 -12.79 10.74
CA ARG A 232 1.53 -12.42 11.14
C ARG A 232 1.56 -11.46 12.33
N THR A 233 1.56 -10.17 12.06
CA THR A 233 1.66 -9.10 13.06
C THR A 233 0.30 -8.55 13.52
N ASN A 234 -0.77 -8.89 12.82
CA ASN A 234 -2.09 -8.29 12.99
C ASN A 234 -2.66 -8.35 14.41
N THR A 235 -2.52 -9.48 15.11
CA THR A 235 -3.02 -9.63 16.49
C THR A 235 -2.22 -8.78 17.48
N ILE A 236 -0.89 -8.67 17.29
CA ILE A 236 -0.01 -7.83 18.10
C ILE A 236 -0.40 -6.36 17.96
N LEU A 237 -0.56 -5.89 16.72
CA LEU A 237 -0.92 -4.51 16.41
C LEU A 237 -2.34 -4.16 16.85
N GLN A 238 -3.28 -5.10 16.78
CA GLN A 238 -4.64 -4.94 17.32
C GLN A 238 -4.61 -4.75 18.85
N SER A 239 -3.80 -5.53 19.55
CA SER A 239 -3.63 -5.38 21.00
C SER A 239 -2.99 -4.02 21.35
N ALA A 240 -1.97 -3.60 20.61
CA ALA A 240 -1.36 -2.28 20.78
C ALA A 240 -2.39 -1.15 20.57
N PHE A 241 -3.25 -1.25 19.53
CA PHE A 241 -4.33 -0.29 19.29
C PHE A 241 -5.24 -0.12 20.51
N PHE A 242 -5.76 -1.20 21.07
CA PHE A 242 -6.65 -1.12 22.24
C PHE A 242 -5.95 -0.52 23.47
N ARG A 243 -4.67 -0.87 23.69
CA ARG A 243 -3.89 -0.36 24.82
C ARG A 243 -3.54 1.11 24.71
N ILE A 244 -3.22 1.59 23.49
CA ILE A 244 -2.86 3.01 23.26
C ILE A 244 -4.10 3.88 23.32
N THR A 245 -5.21 3.44 22.73
CA THR A 245 -6.39 4.28 22.56
C THR A 245 -7.34 4.26 23.75
N GLY A 246 -7.37 3.16 24.49
CA GLY A 246 -8.32 2.99 25.59
C GLY A 246 -9.79 3.13 25.17
N VAL A 247 -10.12 2.89 23.90
CA VAL A 247 -11.50 3.01 23.37
C VAL A 247 -12.47 2.10 24.10
N ILE A 248 -11.98 1.04 24.69
CA ILE A 248 -12.62 0.22 25.73
C ILE A 248 -11.55 -0.12 26.80
N PRO A 249 -11.95 -0.50 28.03
CA PRO A 249 -11.01 -0.93 29.07
C PRO A 249 -10.07 -2.02 28.54
N VAL A 250 -8.77 -1.89 28.81
CA VAL A 250 -7.73 -2.76 28.25
C VAL A 250 -7.95 -4.22 28.64
N GLU A 251 -8.33 -4.49 29.89
CA GLU A 251 -8.59 -5.84 30.41
C GLU A 251 -9.74 -6.48 29.63
N GLN A 252 -10.80 -5.72 29.37
CA GLN A 252 -11.94 -6.17 28.58
C GLN A 252 -11.53 -6.47 27.14
N ALA A 253 -10.73 -5.58 26.52
CA ALA A 253 -10.23 -5.79 25.15
C ALA A 253 -9.41 -7.09 25.05
N VAL A 254 -8.46 -7.29 25.97
CA VAL A 254 -7.60 -8.49 26.04
C VAL A 254 -8.45 -9.76 26.21
N GLU A 255 -9.41 -9.76 27.12
CA GLU A 255 -10.31 -10.89 27.34
C GLU A 255 -11.09 -11.25 26.07
N GLN A 256 -11.70 -10.24 25.41
CA GLN A 256 -12.49 -10.46 24.21
C GLN A 256 -11.62 -10.90 23.02
N MET A 257 -10.42 -10.36 22.87
CA MET A 257 -9.46 -10.82 21.85
C MET A 257 -9.11 -12.30 22.08
N LYS A 258 -8.84 -12.72 23.32
CA LYS A 258 -8.54 -14.13 23.66
C LYS A 258 -9.74 -15.05 23.39
N LYS A 259 -10.96 -14.63 23.73
CA LYS A 259 -12.19 -15.38 23.37
C LYS A 259 -12.36 -15.55 21.87
N PHE A 260 -12.10 -14.49 21.10
CA PHE A 260 -12.20 -14.53 19.65
C PHE A 260 -11.14 -15.44 19.01
N ILE A 261 -9.94 -15.47 19.56
CA ILE A 261 -8.85 -16.39 19.16
C ILE A 261 -9.30 -17.85 19.30
N VAL A 262 -9.89 -18.23 20.42
CA VAL A 262 -10.44 -19.59 20.61
C VAL A 262 -11.49 -19.91 19.56
N LYS A 263 -12.41 -18.99 19.30
CA LYS A 263 -13.45 -19.17 18.28
C LYS A 263 -12.88 -19.36 16.88
N SER A 264 -11.81 -18.63 16.55
CA SER A 264 -11.22 -18.61 15.19
C SER A 264 -10.20 -19.72 14.97
N TYR A 265 -9.44 -20.08 16.00
CA TYR A 265 -8.27 -20.96 15.90
C TYR A 265 -8.36 -22.20 16.75
N GLY A 266 -9.34 -22.37 17.63
CA GLY A 266 -9.48 -23.53 18.52
C GLY A 266 -9.41 -24.87 17.78
N LYS A 267 -10.00 -24.95 16.58
CA LYS A 267 -9.94 -26.16 15.72
C LYS A 267 -8.54 -26.44 15.15
N LYS A 268 -7.61 -25.47 15.17
CA LYS A 268 -6.24 -25.63 14.66
C LYS A 268 -5.24 -26.15 15.70
N GLY A 269 -5.69 -26.38 16.92
CA GLY A 269 -4.91 -26.91 18.02
C GLY A 269 -4.48 -25.84 19.03
N GLU A 270 -4.15 -26.31 20.21
CA GLU A 270 -3.84 -25.49 21.39
C GLU A 270 -2.56 -24.66 21.20
N ASP A 271 -1.56 -25.19 20.49
CA ASP A 271 -0.31 -24.47 20.16
C ASP A 271 -0.60 -23.17 19.40
N VAL A 272 -1.49 -23.20 18.39
CA VAL A 272 -1.87 -22.03 17.61
C VAL A 272 -2.61 -21.01 18.48
N VAL A 273 -3.48 -21.46 19.39
CA VAL A 273 -4.21 -20.60 20.33
C VAL A 273 -3.22 -19.91 21.26
N ASN A 274 -2.29 -20.63 21.85
CA ASN A 274 -1.31 -20.11 22.80
C ASN A 274 -0.36 -19.09 22.14
N LYS A 275 0.09 -19.34 20.91
CA LYS A 275 0.88 -18.35 20.14
C LYS A 275 0.11 -17.05 19.92
N ASN A 276 -1.18 -17.14 19.60
CA ASN A 276 -2.02 -15.94 19.45
C ASN A 276 -2.32 -15.25 20.80
N TYR A 277 -2.41 -15.97 21.90
CA TYR A 277 -2.48 -15.37 23.24
C TYR A 277 -1.22 -14.58 23.56
N ALA A 278 -0.04 -15.16 23.31
CA ALA A 278 1.24 -14.47 23.47
C ALA A 278 1.29 -13.19 22.59
N ALA A 279 0.73 -13.23 21.38
CA ALA A 279 0.62 -12.04 20.51
C ALA A 279 -0.23 -10.93 21.15
N VAL A 280 -1.36 -11.27 21.80
CA VAL A 280 -2.19 -10.30 22.51
C VAL A 280 -1.43 -9.69 23.68
N ASP A 281 -0.74 -10.51 24.47
CA ASP A 281 -0.03 -10.06 25.66
C ASP A 281 1.17 -9.18 25.27
N ARG A 282 1.96 -9.58 24.28
CA ARG A 282 3.14 -8.85 23.79
C ARG A 282 2.81 -7.61 22.95
N GLY A 283 1.55 -7.41 22.54
CA GLY A 283 1.09 -6.15 21.93
C GLY A 283 1.21 -4.94 22.86
N GLY A 284 1.48 -5.15 24.17
CA GLY A 284 1.81 -4.11 25.14
C GLY A 284 3.28 -3.65 25.12
N GLU A 285 4.16 -4.27 24.33
CA GLU A 285 5.60 -3.95 24.27
C GLU A 285 5.91 -2.74 23.37
N TYR A 286 4.90 -1.97 22.99
CA TYR A 286 5.12 -0.71 22.26
C TYR A 286 5.88 0.30 23.10
N LYS A 287 6.66 1.13 22.42
CA LYS A 287 7.42 2.24 22.99
C LYS A 287 6.87 3.57 22.48
N GLN A 288 7.13 4.64 23.21
CA GLN A 288 6.78 5.99 22.79
C GLN A 288 8.04 6.72 22.32
N LEU A 289 7.96 7.37 21.15
CA LEU A 289 9.01 8.23 20.63
C LEU A 289 8.83 9.64 21.17
N THR A 290 9.89 10.23 21.68
CA THR A 290 9.90 11.65 22.03
C THR A 290 9.98 12.47 20.75
N VAL A 291 8.94 13.25 20.47
CA VAL A 291 8.91 14.16 19.31
C VAL A 291 9.68 15.44 19.68
N ASP A 292 10.77 15.70 18.95
CA ASP A 292 11.56 16.93 19.14
C ASP A 292 10.79 18.12 18.56
N PRO A 293 10.49 19.16 19.35
CA PRO A 293 9.85 20.38 18.86
C PRO A 293 10.61 21.05 17.69
N ALA A 294 11.93 20.89 17.62
CA ALA A 294 12.74 21.42 16.54
C ALA A 294 12.40 20.85 15.17
N TRP A 295 11.78 19.66 15.12
CA TRP A 295 11.32 19.06 13.86
C TRP A 295 10.27 19.90 13.12
N ALA A 296 9.55 20.78 13.82
CA ALA A 296 8.56 21.66 13.19
C ALA A 296 9.14 22.54 12.08
N ASN A 297 10.45 22.82 12.14
CA ASN A 297 11.16 23.72 11.23
C ASN A 297 12.13 22.99 10.29
N LEU A 298 12.09 21.66 10.20
CA LEU A 298 12.94 20.90 9.28
C LEU A 298 12.67 21.32 7.82
N PRO A 299 13.69 21.31 6.95
CA PRO A 299 13.46 21.47 5.52
C PRO A 299 12.61 20.32 4.97
N ASP A 300 12.01 20.53 3.82
CA ASP A 300 11.34 19.44 3.11
C ASP A 300 12.37 18.38 2.69
N ASP A 301 11.89 17.14 2.56
CA ASP A 301 12.74 16.07 2.06
C ASP A 301 13.23 16.40 0.64
N ALA A 302 14.50 16.09 0.37
CA ALA A 302 15.06 16.31 -0.95
C ALA A 302 14.27 15.50 -1.99
N LYS A 303 13.91 16.15 -3.11
CA LYS A 303 13.33 15.42 -4.23
C LYS A 303 14.38 14.48 -4.79
N VAL A 304 14.00 13.21 -4.91
CA VAL A 304 14.85 12.23 -5.60
C VAL A 304 14.81 12.54 -7.09
N GLU A 305 15.91 13.09 -7.60
CA GLU A 305 16.07 13.24 -9.04
C GLU A 305 16.31 11.87 -9.66
N ASN A 306 15.60 11.56 -10.71
CA ASN A 306 15.74 10.35 -11.50
C ASN A 306 15.54 10.64 -12.98
N ASN A 307 16.01 9.73 -13.82
CA ASN A 307 15.92 9.84 -15.28
C ASN A 307 14.70 9.09 -15.85
N ASP A 308 13.70 8.80 -15.02
CA ASP A 308 12.52 8.10 -15.47
C ASP A 308 11.67 8.99 -16.39
N PRO A 309 10.89 8.42 -17.29
CA PRO A 309 10.02 9.18 -18.19
C PRO A 309 9.10 10.15 -17.45
N ALA A 310 8.84 11.32 -18.04
CA ALA A 310 7.98 12.35 -17.46
C ALA A 310 6.62 11.78 -17.03
N PHE A 311 6.00 10.94 -17.86
CA PHE A 311 4.73 10.28 -17.54
C PHE A 311 4.79 9.47 -16.23
N ILE A 312 5.92 8.79 -15.97
CA ILE A 312 6.12 8.05 -14.71
C ILE A 312 6.17 9.02 -13.53
N ASN A 313 6.94 10.10 -13.64
CA ASN A 313 7.11 11.05 -12.54
C ASN A 313 5.88 11.90 -12.27
N GLU A 314 5.19 12.33 -13.33
CA GLU A 314 4.12 13.32 -13.27
C GLU A 314 2.73 12.70 -13.10
N VAL A 315 2.52 11.45 -13.54
CA VAL A 315 1.21 10.79 -13.52
C VAL A 315 1.24 9.51 -12.70
N VAL A 316 2.13 8.56 -13.04
CA VAL A 316 2.09 7.21 -12.42
C VAL A 316 2.45 7.27 -10.94
N ARG A 317 3.51 8.00 -10.57
CA ARG A 317 3.93 8.12 -9.16
C ARG A 317 2.89 8.78 -8.25
N PRO A 318 2.30 9.93 -8.62
CA PRO A 318 1.21 10.50 -7.82
C PRO A 318 0.02 9.55 -7.66
N ILE A 319 -0.38 8.83 -8.72
CA ILE A 319 -1.47 7.85 -8.63
C ILE A 319 -1.08 6.72 -7.65
N ASN A 320 0.13 6.17 -7.76
CA ASN A 320 0.62 5.13 -6.87
C ASN A 320 0.78 5.60 -5.43
N ALA A 321 1.09 6.89 -5.21
CA ALA A 321 1.14 7.52 -3.89
C ALA A 321 -0.24 7.82 -3.27
N GLN A 322 -1.34 7.44 -3.93
CA GLN A 322 -2.72 7.77 -3.55
C GLN A 322 -3.02 9.29 -3.61
N ASP A 323 -2.27 10.01 -4.44
CA ASP A 323 -2.42 11.45 -4.69
C ASP A 323 -2.99 11.75 -6.09
N GLY A 324 -3.48 10.71 -6.79
CA GLY A 324 -4.07 10.85 -8.13
C GLY A 324 -5.22 11.84 -8.20
N ASP A 325 -5.95 12.05 -7.11
CA ASP A 325 -7.04 13.02 -7.02
C ASP A 325 -6.58 14.48 -7.10
N LEU A 326 -5.31 14.74 -6.86
CA LEU A 326 -4.69 16.06 -6.96
C LEU A 326 -4.19 16.38 -8.37
N LEU A 327 -4.16 15.38 -9.26
CA LEU A 327 -3.75 15.59 -10.65
C LEU A 327 -4.79 16.42 -11.40
N PRO A 328 -4.36 17.42 -12.16
CA PRO A 328 -5.26 18.18 -13.01
C PRO A 328 -5.76 17.33 -14.19
N VAL A 329 -6.91 17.68 -14.74
CA VAL A 329 -7.50 16.98 -15.89
C VAL A 329 -6.53 16.93 -17.07
N SER A 330 -5.77 18.01 -17.30
CA SER A 330 -4.77 18.08 -18.37
C SER A 330 -3.63 17.06 -18.25
N ALA A 331 -3.37 16.52 -17.05
CA ALA A 331 -2.35 15.48 -16.85
C ALA A 331 -2.66 14.18 -17.64
N PHE A 332 -3.92 13.98 -18.03
CA PHE A 332 -4.38 12.82 -18.79
C PHE A 332 -4.48 13.08 -20.30
N LYS A 333 -3.92 14.20 -20.77
CA LYS A 333 -3.90 14.52 -22.20
C LYS A 333 -3.12 13.46 -22.99
N GLY A 334 -3.75 12.94 -24.05
CA GLY A 334 -3.19 11.89 -24.90
C GLY A 334 -3.52 10.47 -24.47
N ILE A 335 -4.24 10.31 -23.34
CA ILE A 335 -4.75 9.03 -22.82
C ILE A 335 -6.22 9.14 -22.40
N GLU A 336 -6.96 10.08 -22.98
CA GLU A 336 -8.37 10.37 -22.68
C GLU A 336 -9.29 9.19 -23.00
N ASP A 337 -8.88 8.32 -23.91
CA ASP A 337 -9.58 7.10 -24.30
C ASP A 337 -9.36 5.92 -23.32
N GLY A 338 -8.54 6.12 -22.29
CA GLY A 338 -8.19 5.09 -21.29
C GLY A 338 -7.02 4.20 -21.69
N THR A 339 -6.31 4.49 -22.78
CA THR A 339 -5.05 3.81 -23.10
C THR A 339 -4.00 4.10 -22.02
N TRP A 340 -3.09 3.14 -21.80
CA TRP A 340 -2.04 3.28 -20.82
C TRP A 340 -0.70 2.76 -21.37
N TYR A 341 0.40 3.40 -20.99
CA TYR A 341 1.72 2.98 -21.43
C TYR A 341 2.10 1.64 -20.81
N GLN A 342 2.72 0.76 -21.60
CA GLN A 342 3.16 -0.55 -21.17
C GLN A 342 4.42 -0.46 -20.27
N GLY A 343 4.59 -1.44 -19.37
CA GLY A 343 5.78 -1.59 -18.56
C GLY A 343 5.93 -0.59 -17.41
N THR A 344 4.87 0.11 -17.01
CA THR A 344 4.94 1.08 -15.88
C THR A 344 5.22 0.43 -14.53
N ALA A 345 4.88 -0.86 -14.35
CA ALA A 345 5.06 -1.57 -13.08
C ALA A 345 6.53 -1.67 -12.63
N LYS A 346 7.50 -1.68 -13.55
CA LYS A 346 8.93 -1.76 -13.21
C LYS A 346 9.45 -0.53 -12.43
N TYR A 347 8.71 0.57 -12.44
CA TYR A 347 9.07 1.81 -11.76
C TYR A 347 8.45 1.93 -10.36
N GLU A 348 7.64 0.98 -9.92
CA GLU A 348 6.94 1.07 -8.63
C GLU A 348 7.89 0.94 -7.45
N LYS A 349 8.82 -0.04 -7.46
CA LYS A 349 9.87 -0.22 -6.45
C LYS A 349 9.39 -0.02 -5.01
N ARG A 350 8.37 -0.78 -4.61
CA ARG A 350 7.61 -0.50 -3.38
C ARG A 350 8.33 -0.84 -2.08
N GLY A 351 9.24 -1.84 -2.09
CA GLY A 351 9.98 -2.24 -0.91
C GLY A 351 9.09 -2.70 0.27
N VAL A 352 7.98 -3.37 0.00
CA VAL A 352 6.96 -3.73 1.01
C VAL A 352 7.21 -5.06 1.73
N ALA A 353 8.14 -5.88 1.25
CA ALA A 353 8.48 -7.15 1.86
C ALA A 353 9.25 -6.93 3.16
N ALA A 354 8.85 -7.60 4.25
CA ALA A 354 9.65 -7.62 5.47
C ALA A 354 10.93 -8.47 5.31
N PHE A 355 10.84 -9.53 4.49
CA PHE A 355 11.95 -10.44 4.20
C PHE A 355 12.04 -10.69 2.70
N VAL A 356 13.28 -10.71 2.19
CA VAL A 356 13.60 -11.02 0.80
C VAL A 356 14.68 -12.11 0.73
N PRO A 357 14.78 -12.86 -0.37
CA PRO A 357 15.78 -13.92 -0.46
C PRO A 357 17.18 -13.34 -0.67
N GLU A 358 18.12 -13.70 0.18
CA GLU A 358 19.56 -13.56 0.00
C GLU A 358 20.09 -14.74 -0.79
N TRP A 359 20.93 -14.50 -1.79
CA TRP A 359 21.54 -15.54 -2.60
C TRP A 359 22.95 -15.91 -2.09
N ASN A 360 23.14 -17.20 -1.77
CA ASN A 360 24.44 -17.79 -1.48
C ASN A 360 24.94 -18.54 -2.70
N PRO A 361 25.97 -18.01 -3.41
CA PRO A 361 26.52 -18.65 -4.60
C PRO A 361 27.10 -20.03 -4.36
N GLU A 362 27.74 -20.28 -3.21
CA GLU A 362 28.40 -21.55 -2.94
C GLU A 362 27.42 -22.75 -2.91
N ASN A 363 26.18 -22.51 -2.51
CA ASN A 363 25.14 -23.52 -2.45
C ASN A 363 24.26 -23.56 -3.72
N CYS A 364 24.52 -22.67 -4.69
CA CYS A 364 23.71 -22.59 -5.91
C CYS A 364 24.15 -23.63 -6.97
N ILE A 365 23.20 -24.45 -7.40
CA ILE A 365 23.43 -25.46 -8.48
C ILE A 365 22.94 -24.97 -9.84
N GLN A 366 22.56 -23.71 -9.99
CA GLN A 366 22.10 -23.08 -11.22
C GLN A 366 20.89 -23.79 -11.88
N CYS A 367 19.95 -24.28 -11.08
CA CYS A 367 18.77 -25.00 -11.56
C CYS A 367 17.62 -24.08 -12.00
N ASN A 368 17.65 -22.82 -11.69
CA ASN A 368 16.66 -21.76 -12.00
C ASN A 368 15.24 -22.02 -11.48
N LYS A 369 15.03 -22.97 -10.56
CA LYS A 369 13.70 -23.26 -9.98
C LYS A 369 13.15 -22.05 -9.22
N CYS A 370 14.01 -21.25 -8.59
CA CYS A 370 13.62 -20.03 -7.89
C CYS A 370 12.99 -19.00 -8.83
N ALA A 371 13.54 -18.81 -10.02
CA ALA A 371 12.95 -17.91 -11.01
C ALA A 371 11.63 -18.48 -11.56
N TYR A 372 11.58 -19.79 -11.77
CA TYR A 372 10.37 -20.45 -12.30
C TYR A 372 9.14 -20.28 -11.38
N VAL A 373 9.31 -20.35 -10.07
CA VAL A 373 8.19 -20.25 -9.12
C VAL A 373 7.88 -18.81 -8.70
N CYS A 374 8.68 -17.83 -9.14
CA CYS A 374 8.42 -16.44 -8.76
C CYS A 374 7.22 -15.87 -9.52
N PRO A 375 6.12 -15.50 -8.84
CA PRO A 375 4.92 -15.02 -9.51
C PRO A 375 5.11 -13.63 -10.14
N HIS A 376 6.17 -12.90 -9.75
CA HIS A 376 6.42 -11.51 -10.14
C HIS A 376 7.64 -11.34 -11.03
N ALA A 377 8.37 -12.40 -11.34
CA ALA A 377 9.66 -12.35 -12.03
C ALA A 377 10.70 -11.42 -11.35
N SER A 378 10.59 -11.25 -10.03
CA SER A 378 11.51 -10.44 -9.22
C SER A 378 12.79 -11.18 -8.82
N ILE A 379 12.96 -12.43 -9.23
CA ILE A 379 14.20 -13.21 -9.08
C ILE A 379 14.50 -13.88 -10.42
N ARG A 380 15.71 -13.63 -10.95
CA ARG A 380 16.07 -14.08 -12.30
C ARG A 380 17.50 -14.60 -12.37
N PRO A 381 17.78 -15.58 -13.25
CA PRO A 381 19.14 -15.94 -13.59
C PRO A 381 19.69 -14.98 -14.64
N PHE A 382 20.89 -14.50 -14.43
CA PHE A 382 21.65 -13.72 -15.40
C PHE A 382 22.93 -14.49 -15.78
N VAL A 383 23.23 -14.52 -17.07
CA VAL A 383 24.49 -15.03 -17.62
C VAL A 383 25.21 -13.87 -18.27
N LEU A 384 26.42 -13.56 -17.78
CA LEU A 384 27.19 -12.40 -18.18
C LEU A 384 28.34 -12.85 -19.09
N ASP A 385 28.47 -12.20 -20.24
CA ASP A 385 29.66 -12.35 -21.10
C ASP A 385 30.83 -11.50 -20.58
N ALA A 386 31.98 -11.57 -21.24
CA ALA A 386 33.21 -10.94 -20.80
C ALA A 386 33.11 -9.40 -20.68
N GLU A 387 32.31 -8.75 -21.53
CA GLU A 387 32.12 -7.30 -21.46
C GLU A 387 31.17 -6.92 -20.30
N GLU A 388 30.08 -7.66 -20.14
CA GLU A 388 29.10 -7.47 -19.06
C GLU A 388 29.71 -7.74 -17.68
N GLN A 389 30.69 -8.63 -17.57
CA GLN A 389 31.41 -8.90 -16.33
C GLN A 389 32.26 -7.71 -15.85
N LYS A 390 32.79 -6.88 -16.74
CA LYS A 390 33.67 -5.76 -16.38
C LYS A 390 32.98 -4.71 -15.48
N GLY A 391 31.69 -4.49 -15.67
CA GLY A 391 30.90 -3.55 -14.88
C GLY A 391 30.21 -4.16 -13.66
N ALA A 392 30.23 -5.49 -13.55
CA ALA A 392 29.52 -6.22 -12.51
C ALA A 392 30.34 -6.28 -11.20
N GLN A 393 29.99 -5.45 -10.23
CA GLN A 393 30.69 -5.35 -8.92
C GLN A 393 30.04 -6.25 -7.84
N PHE A 394 29.60 -7.43 -8.22
CA PHE A 394 28.93 -8.40 -7.35
C PHE A 394 29.42 -9.82 -7.57
N GLU A 395 29.15 -10.71 -6.64
CA GLU A 395 29.54 -12.11 -6.73
C GLU A 395 28.90 -12.81 -7.91
N GLN A 396 29.71 -13.64 -8.59
CA GLN A 396 29.34 -14.40 -9.79
C GLN A 396 29.93 -15.80 -9.70
N LEU A 397 29.26 -16.78 -10.30
CA LEU A 397 29.76 -18.14 -10.49
C LEU A 397 30.16 -18.36 -11.92
N LYS A 398 31.04 -19.33 -12.17
CA LYS A 398 31.22 -19.86 -13.52
C LYS A 398 29.88 -20.45 -14.00
N ALA A 399 29.40 -20.04 -15.17
CA ALA A 399 28.16 -20.58 -15.75
C ALA A 399 28.30 -22.04 -16.10
N VAL A 400 27.27 -22.87 -15.83
CA VAL A 400 27.25 -24.32 -16.08
C VAL A 400 26.58 -24.62 -17.42
N GLY A 401 27.34 -25.14 -18.33
CA GLY A 401 26.91 -25.57 -19.67
C GLY A 401 27.93 -25.20 -20.75
N LYS A 402 28.20 -26.06 -21.71
CA LYS A 402 29.17 -25.81 -22.79
C LYS A 402 28.86 -24.55 -23.60
N VAL A 403 27.58 -24.23 -23.74
CA VAL A 403 27.12 -23.05 -24.49
C VAL A 403 27.42 -21.71 -23.76
N PHE A 404 27.78 -21.77 -22.47
CA PHE A 404 28.11 -20.62 -21.63
C PHE A 404 29.61 -20.59 -21.29
N ASP A 405 30.46 -21.24 -22.10
CA ASP A 405 31.90 -21.24 -21.81
C ASP A 405 32.48 -19.82 -21.82
N GLY A 406 33.30 -19.50 -20.82
CA GLY A 406 33.83 -18.14 -20.60
C GLY A 406 32.84 -17.14 -19.95
N MET A 407 31.60 -17.54 -19.72
CA MET A 407 30.58 -16.67 -19.07
C MET A 407 30.44 -16.97 -17.58
N THR A 408 29.87 -16.00 -16.88
CA THR A 408 29.51 -16.13 -15.46
C THR A 408 28.01 -16.11 -15.25
N PHE A 409 27.59 -16.59 -14.09
CA PHE A 409 26.19 -16.76 -13.71
C PHE A 409 25.89 -16.08 -12.36
N ARG A 410 24.72 -15.48 -12.26
CA ARG A 410 24.17 -14.95 -11.01
C ARG A 410 22.67 -15.18 -10.95
N ILE A 411 22.16 -15.47 -9.75
CA ILE A 411 20.75 -15.25 -9.40
C ILE A 411 20.66 -13.86 -8.78
N GLN A 412 19.89 -12.99 -9.39
CA GLN A 412 19.65 -11.63 -8.89
C GLN A 412 18.19 -11.46 -8.48
N VAL A 413 18.01 -10.81 -7.35
CA VAL A 413 16.70 -10.47 -6.80
C VAL A 413 16.44 -8.98 -6.96
N ASP A 414 15.27 -8.62 -7.45
CA ASP A 414 14.72 -7.27 -7.30
C ASP A 414 14.10 -7.16 -5.91
N VAL A 415 14.87 -6.68 -4.96
CA VAL A 415 14.47 -6.66 -3.55
C VAL A 415 13.33 -5.66 -3.29
N LEU A 416 13.20 -4.63 -4.13
CA LEU A 416 12.15 -3.61 -4.00
C LEU A 416 10.81 -4.05 -4.61
N ASP A 417 10.83 -4.94 -5.61
CA ASP A 417 9.62 -5.51 -6.22
C ASP A 417 9.29 -6.92 -5.70
N CYS A 418 10.16 -7.48 -4.84
CA CYS A 418 9.88 -8.74 -4.15
C CYS A 418 8.77 -8.55 -3.10
N LEU A 419 7.80 -9.48 -3.07
CA LEU A 419 6.71 -9.47 -2.06
C LEU A 419 7.00 -10.37 -0.84
N GLY A 420 8.17 -10.99 -0.76
CA GLY A 420 8.58 -11.77 0.40
C GLY A 420 7.80 -13.08 0.61
N CYS A 421 7.19 -13.65 -0.43
CA CYS A 421 6.36 -14.85 -0.33
C CYS A 421 7.12 -16.14 0.06
N GLY A 422 8.45 -16.18 -0.08
CA GLY A 422 9.29 -17.30 0.29
C GLY A 422 9.35 -18.48 -0.69
N ASN A 423 8.49 -18.52 -1.72
CA ASN A 423 8.41 -19.67 -2.65
C ASN A 423 9.77 -20.07 -3.26
N CYS A 424 10.61 -19.09 -3.59
CA CYS A 424 11.95 -19.33 -4.16
C CYS A 424 12.90 -19.98 -3.15
N ALA A 425 12.84 -19.60 -1.88
CA ALA A 425 13.62 -20.20 -0.82
C ALA A 425 13.10 -21.61 -0.48
N ASP A 426 11.78 -21.82 -0.51
CA ASP A 426 11.18 -23.13 -0.21
C ASP A 426 11.53 -24.17 -1.29
N ILE A 427 11.43 -23.83 -2.59
CA ILE A 427 11.72 -24.73 -3.69
C ILE A 427 13.24 -24.96 -3.89
N CYS A 428 14.09 -24.11 -3.32
CA CYS A 428 15.53 -24.20 -3.51
C CYS A 428 16.09 -25.52 -2.97
N PRO A 429 16.67 -26.40 -3.82
CA PRO A 429 17.21 -27.66 -3.37
C PRO A 429 18.54 -27.50 -2.61
N GLY A 430 19.22 -26.36 -2.81
CA GLY A 430 20.59 -26.17 -2.33
C GLY A 430 21.60 -27.10 -3.01
N ASN A 431 22.80 -27.19 -2.43
CA ASN A 431 23.82 -28.13 -2.85
C ASN A 431 23.88 -29.30 -1.85
N PRO A 432 23.44 -30.51 -2.25
CA PRO A 432 23.43 -31.66 -1.35
C PRO A 432 24.80 -32.04 -0.76
N LYS A 433 25.89 -31.66 -1.46
CA LYS A 433 27.27 -31.95 -1.00
C LYS A 433 27.77 -30.97 0.03
N LYS A 434 27.26 -29.72 0.03
CA LYS A 434 27.69 -28.64 0.95
C LYS A 434 26.73 -28.44 2.12
N GLY A 435 25.52 -28.99 2.03
CA GLY A 435 24.45 -28.83 3.01
C GLY A 435 23.95 -27.40 3.10
N GLY A 436 22.70 -27.17 2.83
CA GLY A 436 22.08 -25.85 2.92
C GLY A 436 21.50 -25.35 1.59
N LYS A 437 20.55 -24.44 1.73
CA LYS A 437 19.89 -23.79 0.60
C LYS A 437 20.75 -22.66 0.03
N ALA A 438 20.61 -22.40 -1.27
CA ALA A 438 21.23 -21.24 -1.91
C ALA A 438 20.42 -19.96 -1.71
N LEU A 439 19.20 -20.06 -1.19
CA LEU A 439 18.34 -18.91 -0.89
C LEU A 439 17.82 -19.01 0.54
N THR A 440 18.04 -17.95 1.31
CA THR A 440 17.52 -17.77 2.68
C THR A 440 16.84 -16.45 2.80
N MET A 441 15.70 -16.41 3.49
CA MET A 441 14.97 -15.16 3.70
C MET A 441 15.69 -14.30 4.75
N LYS A 442 15.97 -13.04 4.41
CA LYS A 442 16.63 -12.03 5.26
C LYS A 442 15.80 -10.77 5.31
N HIS A 443 15.96 -9.98 6.35
CA HIS A 443 15.33 -8.65 6.43
C HIS A 443 15.69 -7.81 5.19
N LEU A 444 14.70 -7.14 4.61
CA LEU A 444 14.87 -6.29 3.43
C LEU A 444 16.00 -5.29 3.62
N GLU A 445 16.10 -4.65 4.78
CA GLU A 445 17.08 -3.61 5.08
C GLU A 445 18.51 -4.11 4.93
N SER A 446 18.77 -5.38 5.23
CA SER A 446 20.09 -6.01 5.04
C SER A 446 20.42 -6.30 3.57
N GLN A 447 19.43 -6.22 2.69
CA GLN A 447 19.54 -6.57 1.28
C GLN A 447 19.34 -5.36 0.33
N LEU A 448 19.17 -4.15 0.85
CA LEU A 448 18.91 -2.95 0.02
C LEU A 448 20.02 -2.67 -1.00
N ALA A 449 21.27 -3.05 -0.70
CA ALA A 449 22.39 -2.92 -1.65
C ALA A 449 22.17 -3.72 -2.95
N GLU A 450 21.39 -4.79 -2.90
CA GLU A 450 21.04 -5.61 -4.07
C GLU A 450 20.15 -4.89 -5.09
N ALA A 451 19.51 -3.77 -4.72
CA ALA A 451 18.76 -2.94 -5.67
C ALA A 451 19.66 -2.39 -6.80
N ALA A 452 20.86 -1.91 -6.48
CA ALA A 452 21.82 -1.45 -7.48
C ALA A 452 22.31 -2.60 -8.38
N ASN A 453 22.52 -3.79 -7.80
CA ASN A 453 22.90 -4.99 -8.55
C ASN A 453 21.80 -5.43 -9.53
N TRP A 454 20.53 -5.30 -9.09
CA TRP A 454 19.38 -5.55 -9.96
C TRP A 454 19.34 -4.57 -11.14
N GLU A 455 19.48 -3.27 -10.88
CA GLU A 455 19.49 -2.25 -11.94
C GLU A 455 20.60 -2.52 -12.96
N TYR A 456 21.79 -2.90 -12.50
CA TYR A 456 22.86 -3.30 -13.40
C TYR A 456 22.46 -4.51 -14.27
N CYS A 457 22.00 -5.58 -13.65
CA CYS A 457 21.62 -6.80 -14.35
C CYS A 457 20.46 -6.58 -15.34
N ALA A 458 19.45 -5.83 -14.94
CA ALA A 458 18.26 -5.59 -15.76
C ALA A 458 18.54 -4.71 -16.98
N ASN A 459 19.43 -3.72 -16.83
CA ASN A 459 19.69 -2.72 -17.88
C ASN A 459 20.92 -3.02 -18.75
N ASN A 460 21.93 -3.73 -18.22
CA ASN A 460 23.20 -3.93 -18.92
C ASN A 460 23.47 -5.38 -19.35
N VAL A 461 22.80 -6.36 -18.75
CA VAL A 461 23.01 -7.78 -19.11
C VAL A 461 21.95 -8.23 -20.11
N LYS A 462 22.40 -8.54 -21.31
CA LYS A 462 21.51 -9.03 -22.39
C LYS A 462 21.10 -10.47 -22.13
N THR A 463 19.83 -10.78 -22.43
CA THR A 463 19.35 -12.16 -22.37
C THR A 463 20.16 -13.09 -23.28
N LYS A 464 20.51 -14.27 -22.78
CA LYS A 464 21.24 -15.30 -23.51
C LYS A 464 20.29 -16.43 -24.00
N GLN A 465 18.99 -16.15 -24.14
CA GLN A 465 17.97 -17.11 -24.56
C GLN A 465 18.30 -17.79 -25.93
N HIS A 466 18.99 -17.07 -26.80
CA HIS A 466 19.40 -17.56 -28.11
C HIS A 466 20.46 -18.69 -28.07
N LEU A 467 21.15 -18.87 -26.93
CA LEU A 467 22.17 -19.90 -26.74
C LEU A 467 21.58 -21.24 -26.28
N VAL A 468 20.31 -21.27 -25.91
CA VAL A 468 19.66 -22.47 -25.35
C VAL A 468 18.29 -22.70 -26.00
N ASP A 469 17.86 -23.94 -26.03
CA ASP A 469 16.46 -24.26 -26.37
C ASP A 469 15.59 -24.00 -25.12
N ILE A 470 14.90 -22.86 -25.08
CA ILE A 470 14.04 -22.43 -23.96
C ILE A 470 12.83 -23.33 -23.71
N LYS A 471 12.51 -24.24 -24.67
CA LYS A 471 11.40 -25.19 -24.55
C LYS A 471 11.83 -26.53 -24.01
N SER A 472 13.15 -26.81 -23.92
CA SER A 472 13.68 -28.12 -23.58
C SER A 472 13.49 -28.53 -22.12
N ASN A 473 13.58 -27.59 -21.19
CA ASN A 473 13.44 -27.85 -19.76
C ASN A 473 13.24 -26.54 -18.96
N VAL A 474 12.86 -26.67 -17.66
CA VAL A 474 12.62 -25.56 -16.75
C VAL A 474 13.83 -24.64 -16.58
N LYS A 475 15.06 -25.21 -16.50
CA LYS A 475 16.27 -24.38 -16.36
C LYS A 475 16.43 -23.43 -17.55
N ASN A 476 16.30 -23.95 -18.75
CA ASN A 476 16.52 -23.19 -19.97
C ASN A 476 15.41 -22.18 -20.24
N SER A 477 14.15 -22.47 -19.88
CA SER A 477 13.04 -21.54 -20.04
C SER A 477 13.22 -20.26 -19.28
N GLN A 478 13.98 -20.28 -18.16
CA GLN A 478 14.19 -19.11 -17.31
C GLN A 478 15.27 -18.15 -17.84
N PHE A 479 15.98 -18.48 -18.91
CA PHE A 479 16.86 -17.55 -19.60
C PHE A 479 16.11 -16.65 -20.60
N ALA A 480 14.83 -16.93 -20.86
CA ALA A 480 13.98 -16.05 -21.65
C ALA A 480 13.57 -14.80 -20.86
N THR A 481 13.34 -13.69 -21.57
CA THR A 481 12.77 -12.48 -20.97
C THR A 481 11.36 -12.78 -20.46
N PRO A 482 11.04 -12.50 -19.21
CA PRO A 482 9.69 -12.65 -18.70
C PRO A 482 8.69 -11.79 -19.48
N LEU A 483 7.54 -12.38 -19.83
CA LEU A 483 6.46 -11.66 -20.51
C LEU A 483 5.56 -10.86 -19.53
N PHE A 484 5.54 -11.26 -18.27
CA PHE A 484 4.88 -10.55 -17.17
C PHE A 484 5.91 -10.27 -16.08
N GLU A 485 6.00 -9.00 -15.70
CA GLU A 485 6.92 -8.51 -14.69
C GLU A 485 6.16 -7.76 -13.61
N PHE A 486 6.60 -7.94 -12.35
CA PHE A 486 6.15 -7.16 -11.19
C PHE A 486 4.62 -7.08 -11.06
N SER A 487 3.93 -8.09 -11.53
CA SER A 487 2.48 -8.20 -11.40
C SER A 487 2.08 -8.18 -9.91
N GLY A 488 1.07 -7.38 -9.56
CA GLY A 488 0.47 -7.38 -8.23
C GLY A 488 -0.45 -8.57 -7.94
N ALA A 489 -0.63 -9.49 -8.91
CA ALA A 489 -1.46 -10.67 -8.75
C ALA A 489 -0.82 -11.69 -7.79
N CYS A 490 -1.66 -12.44 -7.06
CA CYS A 490 -1.20 -13.50 -6.19
C CYS A 490 -0.59 -14.67 -7.00
N SER A 491 0.32 -15.41 -6.37
CA SER A 491 0.82 -16.66 -6.93
C SER A 491 -0.34 -17.61 -7.28
N GLY A 492 -0.34 -18.14 -8.51
CA GLY A 492 -1.42 -18.97 -9.03
C GLY A 492 -2.72 -18.24 -9.38
N CYS A 493 -2.73 -16.90 -9.42
CA CYS A 493 -3.88 -16.13 -9.86
C CYS A 493 -4.16 -16.38 -11.36
N GLY A 494 -5.42 -16.71 -11.67
CA GLY A 494 -5.85 -16.93 -13.07
C GLY A 494 -6.04 -15.64 -13.87
N GLU A 495 -6.16 -14.47 -13.21
CA GLU A 495 -6.44 -13.18 -13.87
C GLU A 495 -5.32 -12.78 -14.84
N THR A 496 -4.07 -13.02 -14.50
CA THR A 496 -2.93 -12.74 -15.39
C THR A 496 -2.94 -13.62 -16.64
N GLN A 497 -3.43 -14.84 -16.54
CA GLN A 497 -3.57 -15.76 -17.67
C GLN A 497 -4.72 -15.34 -18.59
N ILE A 498 -5.83 -14.87 -18.02
CA ILE A 498 -6.98 -14.33 -18.77
C ILE A 498 -6.55 -13.09 -19.55
N GLY A 499 -5.87 -12.14 -18.91
CA GLY A 499 -5.32 -10.96 -19.57
C GLY A 499 -4.43 -11.31 -20.76
N ARG A 500 -3.59 -12.34 -20.64
CA ARG A 500 -2.74 -12.82 -21.71
C ARG A 500 -3.53 -13.39 -22.90
N ALA A 501 -4.69 -14.01 -22.66
CA ALA A 501 -5.52 -14.59 -23.71
C ALA A 501 -6.29 -13.54 -24.53
N HIS A 502 -6.41 -12.32 -24.03
CA HIS A 502 -7.15 -11.23 -24.66
C HIS A 502 -6.28 -10.20 -25.39
N VAL A 503 -4.97 -10.39 -25.43
CA VAL A 503 -4.02 -9.49 -26.13
C VAL A 503 -3.64 -10.04 -27.49
#